data_185f3fc6631d8f9361a634b993e5f65e
#
_entry.id   185f3fc6631d8f9361a634b993e5f65e
#
_cell.length_a   1.000
_cell.length_b   1.000
_cell.length_c   1.000
_cell.angle_alpha   90.00
_cell.angle_beta   90.00
_cell.angle_gamma   90.00
#
_symmetry.space_group_name_H-M   'P 1'
#
loop_
_entity.id
_entity.type
_entity.pdbx_description
1 polymer ?
#
loop_
_entity_poly.entity_id
_entity_poly.type
_entity_poly.pdbx_seq_one_letter_code
_entity_poly.pdbx_strand_id
1 'polypeptide(L)'
;MNSAAQPSADLAWSSSATPRGSSLAGKAYWAMVRRLVLTAACIDVGYIALFMWLGSWPLTLVNVGSIALYLAAYALIRHRKNAWGLTLIWLEVAAHTALGSLLIGWESGFHYYLLLFVPAIVVANAGRYAVPLVVALLAYYLGLWALCNHLGTLAPLAGKGQQIVNWIHICIAFALSAALAGHYRRTIVIAENKLLKMATLDGLTGLYNRSHFQSQARHALAVCERTQEPVALLLCDIDHFKQVNDTHGHAVGDQVLQATAKIMTQNMRAGDLLARWGGEEFLALLPRTSPTAALEAAERIREAVEAFTLRVSDTNTQVRVTVSFGVSSVRRLDDLQAATARADQALYASKDNGRNRVTLAEDQ
;
A
#
# COMPACT_ATOMS: atom_id res chain seq x y z
N MET A 1 24.91 17.89 -42.65
CA MET A 1 24.34 18.78 -41.61
C MET A 1 22.92 18.30 -41.31
N ASN A 2 22.79 17.46 -40.33
CA ASN A 2 21.49 17.12 -39.76
C ASN A 2 21.69 16.84 -38.28
N SER A 3 21.25 17.80 -37.49
CA SER A 3 21.29 17.77 -36.03
C SER A 3 20.11 16.91 -35.53
N ALA A 4 20.42 15.74 -34.96
CA ALA A 4 19.45 14.93 -34.26
C ALA A 4 19.34 15.47 -32.82
N ALA A 5 18.18 16.05 -32.48
CA ALA A 5 17.82 16.46 -31.14
C ALA A 5 17.58 15.22 -30.27
N GLN A 6 18.38 15.09 -29.21
CA GLN A 6 18.09 14.17 -28.11
C GLN A 6 16.89 14.70 -27.30
N PRO A 7 15.94 13.84 -26.88
CA PRO A 7 14.94 14.23 -25.90
C PRO A 7 15.56 14.21 -24.51
N SER A 8 15.68 15.38 -23.90
CA SER A 8 16.01 15.56 -22.48
C SER A 8 14.91 14.97 -21.60
N ALA A 9 15.20 13.85 -20.97
CA ALA A 9 14.37 13.26 -19.92
C ALA A 9 14.62 14.01 -18.61
N ASP A 10 14.03 15.17 -18.45
CA ASP A 10 13.87 15.83 -17.17
C ASP A 10 12.76 15.14 -16.36
N LEU A 11 13.10 14.01 -15.76
CA LEU A 11 12.36 13.46 -14.61
C LEU A 11 12.62 14.35 -13.40
N ALA A 12 11.93 15.48 -13.34
CA ALA A 12 11.84 16.31 -12.15
C ALA A 12 11.09 15.54 -11.06
N TRP A 13 11.80 14.77 -10.26
CA TRP A 13 11.31 14.25 -8.99
C TRP A 13 11.04 15.44 -8.07
N SER A 14 9.77 15.84 -7.95
CA SER A 14 9.35 16.86 -6.98
C SER A 14 9.61 16.31 -5.56
N SER A 15 10.71 16.76 -4.98
CA SER A 15 11.13 16.46 -3.62
C SER A 15 10.29 17.23 -2.60
N SER A 16 9.11 16.70 -2.23
CA SER A 16 8.49 17.08 -0.96
C SER A 16 8.45 15.84 -0.06
N ALA A 17 9.47 15.73 0.80
CA ALA A 17 9.75 14.57 1.64
C ALA A 17 8.76 14.36 2.81
N THR A 18 7.75 15.19 2.95
CA THR A 18 6.63 14.94 3.88
C THR A 18 5.40 14.52 3.09
N PRO A 19 4.77 13.36 3.39
CA PRO A 19 3.54 12.96 2.74
C PRO A 19 2.51 14.08 2.89
N ARG A 20 2.03 14.65 1.77
CA ARG A 20 0.99 15.66 1.80
C ARG A 20 -0.19 15.10 2.59
N GLY A 21 -0.67 15.83 3.61
CA GLY A 21 -1.66 15.35 4.58
C GLY A 21 -3.02 14.91 4.01
N SER A 22 -3.20 15.01 2.71
CA SER A 22 -4.39 14.55 1.97
C SER A 22 -4.27 13.13 1.44
N SER A 23 -3.06 12.55 1.30
CA SER A 23 -2.85 11.17 0.85
C SER A 23 -3.14 10.17 1.98
N LEU A 24 -3.59 8.96 1.63
CA LEU A 24 -3.82 7.87 2.59
C LEU A 24 -2.55 7.57 3.41
N ALA A 25 -1.38 7.59 2.74
CA ALA A 25 -0.07 7.43 3.36
C ALA A 25 0.24 8.56 4.36
N GLY A 26 -0.08 9.81 4.01
CA GLY A 26 0.07 10.95 4.91
C GLY A 26 -0.79 10.85 6.15
N LYS A 27 -2.04 10.40 6.02
CA LYS A 27 -2.94 10.17 7.18
C LYS A 27 -2.40 9.08 8.11
N ALA A 28 -1.90 7.97 7.55
CA ALA A 28 -1.31 6.86 8.31
C ALA A 28 -0.03 7.29 9.05
N TYR A 29 0.86 8.04 8.39
CA TYR A 29 2.08 8.59 8.98
C TYR A 29 1.75 9.48 10.20
N TRP A 30 0.86 10.46 10.06
CA TRP A 30 0.51 11.35 11.15
C TRP A 30 -0.26 10.65 12.29
N ALA A 31 -1.02 9.60 11.99
CA ALA A 31 -1.62 8.74 13.01
C ALA A 31 -0.55 7.98 13.82
N MET A 32 0.50 7.51 13.16
CA MET A 32 1.65 6.88 13.80
C MET A 32 2.39 7.86 14.71
N VAL A 33 2.74 9.05 14.20
CA VAL A 33 3.44 10.08 15.00
C VAL A 33 2.65 10.44 16.27
N ARG A 34 1.33 10.61 16.16
CA ARG A 34 0.47 10.85 17.34
C ARG A 34 0.54 9.71 18.38
N ARG A 35 0.55 8.45 17.92
CA ARG A 35 0.68 7.29 18.84
C ARG A 35 2.04 7.28 19.53
N LEU A 36 3.12 7.54 18.79
CA LEU A 36 4.48 7.61 19.35
C LEU A 36 4.59 8.68 20.42
N VAL A 37 4.05 9.88 20.19
CA VAL A 37 4.04 10.98 21.14
C VAL A 37 3.27 10.60 22.42
N LEU A 38 2.13 9.95 22.31
CA LEU A 38 1.38 9.47 23.49
C LEU A 38 2.14 8.36 24.21
N THR A 39 2.80 7.45 23.49
CA THR A 39 3.64 6.41 24.12
C THR A 39 4.80 7.04 24.89
N ALA A 40 5.47 8.05 24.34
CA ALA A 40 6.54 8.78 25.02
C ALA A 40 6.02 9.45 26.30
N ALA A 41 4.87 10.15 26.24
CA ALA A 41 4.25 10.74 27.41
C ALA A 41 3.90 9.69 28.50
N CYS A 42 3.44 8.49 28.10
CA CYS A 42 3.16 7.40 29.03
C CYS A 42 4.45 6.87 29.70
N ILE A 43 5.55 6.81 28.97
CA ILE A 43 6.88 6.42 29.50
C ILE A 43 7.32 7.45 30.54
N ASP A 44 7.16 8.75 30.26
CA ASP A 44 7.52 9.82 31.19
C ASP A 44 6.69 9.79 32.49
N VAL A 45 5.42 9.37 32.43
CA VAL A 45 4.64 9.11 33.66
C VAL A 45 5.31 8.03 34.51
N GLY A 46 5.81 6.96 33.90
CA GLY A 46 6.59 5.92 34.58
C GLY A 46 7.88 6.48 35.19
N TYR A 47 8.58 7.36 34.46
CA TYR A 47 9.80 8.01 34.96
C TYR A 47 9.53 8.99 36.10
N ILE A 48 8.42 9.69 36.12
CA ILE A 48 8.03 10.52 37.30
C ILE A 48 7.98 9.66 38.56
N ALA A 49 7.28 8.51 38.52
CA ALA A 49 7.22 7.60 39.65
C ALA A 49 8.59 7.05 40.06
N LEU A 50 9.43 6.70 39.09
CA LEU A 50 10.80 6.21 39.31
C LEU A 50 11.68 7.27 39.96
N PHE A 51 11.68 8.51 39.45
CA PHE A 51 12.55 9.57 39.95
C PHE A 51 12.06 10.12 41.31
N MET A 52 10.77 10.11 41.58
CA MET A 52 10.21 10.35 42.93
C MET A 52 10.72 9.30 43.93
N TRP A 53 10.71 8.03 43.55
CA TRP A 53 11.22 6.93 44.39
C TRP A 53 12.72 7.02 44.63
N LEU A 54 13.49 7.44 43.61
CA LEU A 54 14.94 7.67 43.69
C LEU A 54 15.31 8.99 44.38
N GLY A 55 14.35 9.81 44.74
CA GLY A 55 14.56 11.11 45.43
C GLY A 55 15.09 12.23 44.52
N SER A 56 14.97 12.10 43.18
CA SER A 56 15.46 13.10 42.23
C SER A 56 14.35 14.04 41.77
N TRP A 57 14.10 15.09 42.56
CA TRP A 57 13.13 16.13 42.20
C TRP A 57 13.43 16.86 40.87
N PRO A 58 14.71 17.18 40.51
CA PRO A 58 14.99 17.82 39.23
C PRO A 58 14.51 16.96 38.03
N LEU A 59 14.78 15.65 38.05
CA LEU A 59 14.36 14.76 36.94
C LEU A 59 12.84 14.54 36.94
N THR A 60 12.21 14.52 38.11
CA THR A 60 10.74 14.50 38.19
C THR A 60 10.12 15.70 37.49
N LEU A 61 10.66 16.92 37.72
CA LEU A 61 10.17 18.15 37.07
C LEU A 61 10.45 18.15 35.57
N VAL A 62 11.62 17.64 35.13
CA VAL A 62 11.95 17.49 33.70
C VAL A 62 10.90 16.63 33.01
N ASN A 63 10.53 15.47 33.57
CA ASN A 63 9.53 14.58 32.98
C ASN A 63 8.10 15.19 32.97
N VAL A 64 7.75 16.00 33.99
CA VAL A 64 6.48 16.75 33.94
C VAL A 64 6.46 17.74 32.80
N GLY A 65 7.58 18.46 32.59
CA GLY A 65 7.75 19.37 31.45
C GLY A 65 7.68 18.64 30.09
N SER A 66 8.32 17.47 29.98
CA SER A 66 8.27 16.61 28.78
C SER A 66 6.86 16.17 28.44
N ILE A 67 6.08 15.71 29.42
CA ILE A 67 4.67 15.34 29.20
C ILE A 67 3.88 16.54 28.67
N ALA A 68 4.07 17.73 29.22
CA ALA A 68 3.38 18.94 28.74
C ALA A 68 3.74 19.25 27.27
N LEU A 69 5.03 19.13 26.91
CA LEU A 69 5.50 19.33 25.54
C LEU A 69 4.95 18.26 24.57
N TYR A 70 4.91 17.00 24.95
CA TYR A 70 4.33 15.93 24.15
C TYR A 70 2.82 16.11 23.94
N LEU A 71 2.06 16.51 24.98
CA LEU A 71 0.64 16.81 24.84
C LEU A 71 0.39 18.02 23.93
N ALA A 72 1.22 19.06 24.04
CA ALA A 72 1.18 20.21 23.14
C ALA A 72 1.50 19.81 21.68
N ALA A 73 2.53 18.98 21.47
CA ALA A 73 2.87 18.45 20.15
C ALA A 73 1.73 17.60 19.57
N TYR A 74 1.11 16.74 20.40
CA TYR A 74 -0.07 15.97 20.00
C TYR A 74 -1.23 16.88 19.54
N ALA A 75 -1.54 17.93 20.33
CA ALA A 75 -2.59 18.88 19.98
C ALA A 75 -2.29 19.62 18.68
N LEU A 76 -1.04 20.08 18.47
CA LEU A 76 -0.63 20.74 17.23
C LEU A 76 -0.80 19.82 16.02
N ILE A 77 -0.38 18.56 16.11
CA ILE A 77 -0.51 17.58 15.02
C ILE A 77 -2.00 17.26 14.78
N ARG A 78 -2.81 17.13 15.82
CA ARG A 78 -4.26 16.94 15.69
C ARG A 78 -4.92 18.10 14.94
N HIS A 79 -4.47 19.32 15.17
CA HIS A 79 -4.92 20.53 14.47
C HIS A 79 -4.20 20.80 13.15
N ARG A 80 -3.51 19.80 12.58
CA ARG A 80 -2.77 19.85 11.29
C ARG A 80 -1.61 20.87 11.24
N LYS A 81 -1.17 21.38 12.40
CA LYS A 81 0.03 22.21 12.54
C LYS A 81 1.28 21.32 12.66
N ASN A 82 1.47 20.45 11.67
CA ASN A 82 2.41 19.34 11.72
C ASN A 82 3.88 19.77 11.91
N ALA A 83 4.30 20.84 11.23
CA ALA A 83 5.67 21.35 11.35
C ALA A 83 5.97 21.77 12.79
N TRP A 84 5.12 22.54 13.40
CA TRP A 84 5.27 22.97 14.80
C TRP A 84 5.25 21.79 15.77
N GLY A 85 4.36 20.81 15.53
CA GLY A 85 4.34 19.59 16.34
C GLY A 85 5.64 18.80 16.26
N LEU A 86 6.21 18.62 15.08
CA LEU A 86 7.52 17.98 14.90
C LEU A 86 8.65 18.78 15.55
N THR A 87 8.68 20.09 15.36
CA THR A 87 9.70 20.95 15.99
C THR A 87 9.67 20.79 17.51
N LEU A 88 8.46 20.72 18.10
CA LEU A 88 8.31 20.57 19.53
C LEU A 88 8.80 19.19 20.02
N ILE A 89 8.55 18.12 19.27
CA ILE A 89 9.07 16.78 19.58
C ILE A 89 10.62 16.78 19.54
N TRP A 90 11.22 17.38 18.50
CA TRP A 90 12.67 17.46 18.39
C TRP A 90 13.32 18.27 19.51
N LEU A 91 12.70 19.39 19.85
CA LEU A 91 13.18 20.25 20.96
C LEU A 91 13.09 19.52 22.30
N GLU A 92 11.99 18.82 22.55
CA GLU A 92 11.78 18.04 23.76
C GLU A 92 12.83 16.95 23.89
N VAL A 93 13.00 16.08 22.87
CA VAL A 93 13.96 14.97 22.91
C VAL A 93 15.39 15.47 23.13
N ALA A 94 15.79 16.54 22.44
CA ALA A 94 17.11 17.14 22.63
C ALA A 94 17.27 17.67 24.05
N ALA A 95 16.33 18.47 24.54
CA ALA A 95 16.40 19.05 25.88
C ALA A 95 16.34 17.98 26.98
N HIS A 96 15.44 17.00 26.86
CA HIS A 96 15.29 15.90 27.81
C HIS A 96 16.59 15.07 27.92
N THR A 97 17.17 14.72 26.77
CA THR A 97 18.43 13.97 26.71
C THR A 97 19.58 14.77 27.35
N ALA A 98 19.67 16.07 27.05
CA ALA A 98 20.71 16.92 27.63
C ALA A 98 20.54 17.06 29.14
N LEU A 99 19.34 17.42 29.60
CA LEU A 99 19.07 17.62 31.02
C LEU A 99 19.27 16.32 31.81
N GLY A 100 18.76 15.20 31.34
CA GLY A 100 18.95 13.91 31.98
C GLY A 100 20.41 13.51 32.10
N SER A 101 21.17 13.62 31.00
CA SER A 101 22.60 13.29 30.97
C SER A 101 23.47 14.24 31.83
N LEU A 102 23.15 15.53 31.89
CA LEU A 102 23.88 16.50 32.72
C LEU A 102 23.56 16.33 34.20
N LEU A 103 22.29 16.04 34.53
CA LEU A 103 21.87 15.90 35.95
C LEU A 103 22.46 14.64 36.58
N ILE A 104 22.32 13.48 35.99
CA ILE A 104 22.71 12.21 36.63
C ILE A 104 23.87 11.49 35.91
N GLY A 105 24.47 12.10 34.92
CA GLY A 105 25.66 11.64 34.22
C GLY A 105 25.36 10.84 32.95
N TRP A 106 26.38 10.77 32.10
CA TRP A 106 26.33 10.07 30.82
C TRP A 106 25.93 8.60 30.94
N GLU A 107 26.44 7.90 31.95
CA GLU A 107 26.18 6.48 32.18
C GLU A 107 24.73 6.16 32.53
N SER A 108 23.86 7.17 32.67
CA SER A 108 22.44 7.00 32.89
C SER A 108 21.67 6.48 31.67
N GLY A 109 22.21 6.67 30.45
CA GLY A 109 21.64 6.13 29.22
C GLY A 109 20.62 7.02 28.53
N PHE A 110 20.32 8.24 28.99
CA PHE A 110 19.40 9.18 28.31
C PHE A 110 19.76 9.40 26.85
N HIS A 111 21.03 9.40 26.50
CA HIS A 111 21.55 9.59 25.14
C HIS A 111 21.14 8.46 24.16
N TYR A 112 20.72 7.28 24.63
CA TYR A 112 20.27 6.19 23.76
C TYR A 112 19.06 6.58 22.92
N TYR A 113 18.19 7.46 23.40
CA TYR A 113 17.04 7.92 22.65
C TYR A 113 17.39 8.71 21.39
N LEU A 114 18.53 9.38 21.35
CA LEU A 114 19.02 10.07 20.15
C LEU A 114 19.28 9.10 19.00
N LEU A 115 19.72 7.86 19.29
CA LEU A 115 20.00 6.86 18.29
C LEU A 115 18.72 6.38 17.59
N LEU A 116 17.56 6.43 18.26
CA LEU A 116 16.27 6.07 17.69
C LEU A 116 15.82 7.05 16.59
N PHE A 117 16.36 8.27 16.59
CA PHE A 117 16.04 9.26 15.57
C PHE A 117 16.80 9.08 14.27
N VAL A 118 17.93 8.35 14.26
CA VAL A 118 18.70 8.11 13.03
C VAL A 118 17.84 7.47 11.92
N PRO A 119 17.17 6.32 12.14
CA PRO A 119 16.28 5.75 11.13
C PRO A 119 15.09 6.67 10.82
N ALA A 120 14.54 7.39 11.80
CA ALA A 120 13.44 8.31 11.58
C ALA A 120 13.83 9.47 10.65
N ILE A 121 15.03 10.04 10.83
CA ILE A 121 15.60 11.09 9.95
C ILE A 121 15.77 10.55 8.52
N VAL A 122 16.41 9.38 8.37
CA VAL A 122 16.70 8.79 7.06
C VAL A 122 15.42 8.56 6.27
N VAL A 123 14.38 8.10 6.94
CA VAL A 123 13.10 7.78 6.29
C VAL A 123 12.26 9.01 6.02
N ALA A 124 12.17 9.94 6.98
CA ALA A 124 11.38 11.16 6.78
C ALA A 124 12.00 12.09 5.73
N ASN A 125 13.33 12.03 5.54
CA ASN A 125 14.08 12.92 4.67
C ASN A 125 14.86 12.15 3.58
N ALA A 126 14.20 11.20 2.91
CA ALA A 126 14.79 10.49 1.78
C ALA A 126 15.33 11.51 0.75
N GLY A 127 16.66 11.69 0.70
CA GLY A 127 17.32 12.63 -0.20
C GLY A 127 18.44 13.44 0.47
N ARG A 128 18.74 14.59 -0.11
CA ARG A 128 19.93 15.43 0.24
C ARG A 128 19.99 15.94 1.68
N TYR A 129 18.89 15.94 2.41
CA TYR A 129 18.83 16.45 3.79
C TYR A 129 19.05 15.39 4.86
N ALA A 130 18.95 14.10 4.54
CA ALA A 130 19.11 13.03 5.52
C ALA A 130 20.52 13.00 6.12
N VAL A 131 21.56 13.05 5.26
CA VAL A 131 22.95 13.02 5.70
C VAL A 131 23.31 14.23 6.57
N PRO A 132 23.06 15.49 6.16
CA PRO A 132 23.31 16.65 7.02
C PRO A 132 22.62 16.58 8.38
N LEU A 133 21.38 16.10 8.44
CA LEU A 133 20.63 15.98 9.70
C LEU A 133 21.22 14.89 10.62
N VAL A 134 21.64 13.77 10.05
CA VAL A 134 22.32 12.71 10.83
C VAL A 134 23.68 13.21 11.33
N VAL A 135 24.43 13.95 10.52
CA VAL A 135 25.70 14.57 10.94
C VAL A 135 25.46 15.61 12.05
N ALA A 136 24.43 16.43 11.94
CA ALA A 136 24.06 17.38 13.01
C ALA A 136 23.66 16.66 14.31
N LEU A 137 22.91 15.56 14.21
CA LEU A 137 22.57 14.73 15.38
C LEU A 137 23.82 14.10 16.01
N LEU A 138 24.75 13.61 15.20
CA LEU A 138 26.04 13.08 15.67
C LEU A 138 26.86 14.17 16.35
N ALA A 139 26.94 15.37 15.77
CA ALA A 139 27.65 16.51 16.37
C ALA A 139 27.02 16.89 17.73
N TYR A 140 25.67 16.91 17.80
CA TYR A 140 24.96 17.11 19.06
C TYR A 140 25.29 16.02 20.09
N TYR A 141 25.26 14.75 19.70
CA TYR A 141 25.61 13.61 20.56
C TYR A 141 27.02 13.72 21.13
N LEU A 142 28.03 13.97 20.27
CA LEU A 142 29.42 14.12 20.67
C LEU A 142 29.65 15.36 21.53
N GLY A 143 28.99 16.48 21.19
CA GLY A 143 29.02 17.71 21.97
C GLY A 143 28.46 17.52 23.37
N LEU A 144 27.36 16.83 23.47
CA LEU A 144 26.72 16.50 24.77
C LEU A 144 27.62 15.57 25.61
N TRP A 145 28.23 14.55 24.97
CA TRP A 145 29.18 13.66 25.63
C TRP A 145 30.37 14.46 26.21
N ALA A 146 30.98 15.34 25.41
CA ALA A 146 32.09 16.17 25.82
C ALA A 146 31.70 17.12 26.98
N LEU A 147 30.49 17.70 26.89
CA LEU A 147 29.96 18.59 27.92
C LEU A 147 29.73 17.85 29.25
N CYS A 148 29.16 16.66 29.21
CA CYS A 148 28.95 15.82 30.40
C CYS A 148 30.29 15.43 31.07
N ASN A 149 31.29 15.09 30.26
CA ASN A 149 32.65 14.77 30.77
C ASN A 149 33.36 15.99 31.37
N HIS A 150 33.12 17.18 30.83
CA HIS A 150 33.72 18.40 31.33
C HIS A 150 33.09 18.91 32.64
N LEU A 151 31.74 18.92 32.69
CA LEU A 151 31.01 19.45 33.83
C LEU A 151 30.81 18.41 34.98
N GLY A 152 30.92 17.14 34.65
CA GLY A 152 30.57 16.05 35.58
C GLY A 152 29.07 15.95 35.81
N THR A 153 28.69 15.27 36.89
CA THR A 153 27.30 15.01 37.26
C THR A 153 26.81 16.07 38.22
N LEU A 154 25.74 16.80 37.83
CA LEU A 154 25.21 17.93 38.62
C LEU A 154 24.37 17.52 39.83
N ALA A 155 23.62 16.39 39.69
CA ALA A 155 22.70 15.90 40.74
C ALA A 155 22.76 14.34 40.76
N PRO A 156 23.86 13.75 41.26
CA PRO A 156 24.04 12.30 41.25
C PRO A 156 22.99 11.57 42.02
N LEU A 157 22.55 10.44 41.52
CA LEU A 157 21.62 9.54 42.22
C LEU A 157 22.36 8.75 43.31
N ALA A 158 21.72 8.54 44.46
CA ALA A 158 22.29 7.74 45.52
C ALA A 158 22.35 6.25 45.20
N GLY A 159 23.37 5.57 45.71
CA GLY A 159 23.51 4.12 45.61
C GLY A 159 23.53 3.57 44.18
N LYS A 160 22.68 2.61 43.86
CA LYS A 160 22.59 2.00 42.52
C LYS A 160 21.58 2.70 41.59
N GLY A 161 21.06 3.86 41.95
CA GLY A 161 20.01 4.55 41.21
C GLY A 161 20.36 4.79 39.74
N GLN A 162 21.58 5.26 39.46
CA GLN A 162 22.06 5.46 38.09
C GLN A 162 22.10 4.17 37.26
N GLN A 163 22.51 3.06 37.84
CA GLN A 163 22.53 1.76 37.15
C GLN A 163 21.11 1.27 36.86
N ILE A 164 20.17 1.44 37.78
CA ILE A 164 18.74 1.10 37.57
C ILE A 164 18.19 1.89 36.38
N VAL A 165 18.41 3.20 36.36
CA VAL A 165 17.96 4.08 35.27
C VAL A 165 18.57 3.64 33.93
N ASN A 166 19.88 3.35 33.89
CA ASN A 166 20.54 2.87 32.67
C ASN A 166 19.92 1.58 32.12
N TRP A 167 19.69 0.56 32.99
CA TRP A 167 19.06 -0.67 32.54
C TRP A 167 17.64 -0.45 32.01
N ILE A 168 16.86 0.42 32.63
CA ILE A 168 15.53 0.78 32.16
C ILE A 168 15.64 1.47 30.79
N HIS A 169 16.54 2.42 30.60
CA HIS A 169 16.76 3.07 29.30
C HIS A 169 17.17 2.08 28.21
N ILE A 170 18.06 1.13 28.52
CA ILE A 170 18.45 0.07 27.58
C ILE A 170 17.20 -0.75 27.18
N CYS A 171 16.44 -1.24 28.14
CA CYS A 171 15.22 -2.02 27.84
C CYS A 171 14.21 -1.25 26.99
N ILE A 172 13.97 0.03 27.33
CA ILE A 172 13.04 0.90 26.57
C ILE A 172 13.59 1.17 25.16
N ALA A 173 14.87 1.47 25.02
CA ALA A 173 15.51 1.73 23.72
C ALA A 173 15.41 0.48 22.81
N PHE A 174 15.68 -0.72 23.34
CA PHE A 174 15.48 -1.97 22.59
C PHE A 174 14.02 -2.20 22.20
N ALA A 175 13.08 -2.01 23.12
CA ALA A 175 11.65 -2.16 22.86
C ALA A 175 11.15 -1.18 21.79
N LEU A 176 11.55 0.09 21.87
CA LEU A 176 11.20 1.12 20.89
C LEU A 176 11.85 0.83 19.53
N SER A 177 13.12 0.39 19.50
CA SER A 177 13.80 -0.02 18.27
C SER A 177 13.08 -1.19 17.59
N ALA A 178 12.71 -2.22 18.34
CA ALA A 178 11.97 -3.37 17.84
C ALA A 178 10.56 -2.96 17.33
N ALA A 179 9.86 -2.10 18.05
CA ALA A 179 8.56 -1.56 17.64
C ALA A 179 8.67 -0.75 16.34
N LEU A 180 9.68 0.11 16.22
CA LEU A 180 9.96 0.90 15.04
C LEU A 180 10.28 0.01 13.83
N ALA A 181 11.17 -0.96 13.98
CA ALA A 181 11.51 -1.93 12.93
C ALA A 181 10.30 -2.75 12.49
N GLY A 182 9.48 -3.21 13.42
CA GLY A 182 8.25 -3.94 13.15
C GLY A 182 7.22 -3.09 12.38
N HIS A 183 7.07 -1.82 12.74
CA HIS A 183 6.22 -0.88 12.01
C HIS A 183 6.71 -0.68 10.57
N TYR A 184 8.01 -0.49 10.40
CA TYR A 184 8.66 -0.36 9.09
C TYR A 184 8.38 -1.54 8.19
N ARG A 185 8.64 -2.76 8.70
CA ARG A 185 8.40 -4.00 7.96
C ARG A 185 6.95 -4.10 7.51
N ARG A 186 6.00 -3.80 8.40
CA ARG A 186 4.57 -3.80 8.04
C ARG A 186 4.24 -2.81 6.92
N THR A 187 4.79 -1.61 6.98
CA THR A 187 4.56 -0.59 5.95
C THR A 187 5.11 -1.00 4.60
N ILE A 188 6.31 -1.60 4.55
CA ILE A 188 6.92 -2.11 3.31
C ILE A 188 6.05 -3.23 2.73
N VAL A 189 5.66 -4.23 3.52
CA VAL A 189 4.83 -5.36 3.05
C VAL A 189 3.48 -4.88 2.51
N ILE A 190 2.85 -3.89 3.15
CA ILE A 190 1.59 -3.31 2.65
C ILE A 190 1.82 -2.60 1.32
N ALA A 191 2.92 -1.85 1.18
CA ALA A 191 3.26 -1.15 -0.06
C ALA A 191 3.57 -2.14 -1.20
N GLU A 192 4.36 -3.17 -0.94
CA GLU A 192 4.68 -4.23 -1.91
C GLU A 192 3.41 -4.96 -2.38
N ASN A 193 2.56 -5.38 -1.44
CA ASN A 193 1.29 -6.03 -1.78
C ASN A 193 0.36 -5.13 -2.61
N LYS A 194 0.37 -3.83 -2.34
CA LYS A 194 -0.39 -2.86 -3.14
C LYS A 194 0.17 -2.72 -4.54
N LEU A 195 1.49 -2.62 -4.66
CA LEU A 195 2.17 -2.58 -5.96
C LEU A 195 1.92 -3.85 -6.77
N LEU A 196 2.00 -5.02 -6.12
CA LEU A 196 1.73 -6.31 -6.75
C LEU A 196 0.29 -6.37 -7.27
N LYS A 197 -0.69 -5.97 -6.44
CA LYS A 197 -2.08 -5.91 -6.87
C LYS A 197 -2.28 -4.96 -8.06
N MET A 198 -1.70 -3.77 -8.04
CA MET A 198 -1.79 -2.81 -9.14
C MET A 198 -1.12 -3.34 -10.43
N ALA A 199 -0.06 -4.13 -10.31
CA ALA A 199 0.62 -4.74 -11.43
C ALA A 199 -0.12 -5.95 -12.02
N THR A 200 -0.98 -6.62 -11.24
CA THR A 200 -1.59 -7.90 -11.60
C THR A 200 -3.10 -7.85 -11.80
N LEU A 201 -3.81 -6.97 -11.10
CA LEU A 201 -5.27 -6.93 -11.10
C LEU A 201 -5.80 -5.62 -11.70
N ASP A 202 -7.00 -5.70 -12.27
CA ASP A 202 -7.82 -4.55 -12.62
C ASP A 202 -8.42 -3.92 -11.35
N GLY A 203 -8.25 -2.63 -11.18
CA GLY A 203 -8.63 -1.92 -9.95
C GLY A 203 -10.13 -1.84 -9.69
N LEU A 204 -10.97 -2.01 -10.73
CA LEU A 204 -12.42 -1.94 -10.62
C LEU A 204 -13.05 -3.32 -10.35
N THR A 205 -12.65 -4.31 -11.13
CA THR A 205 -13.29 -5.64 -11.14
C THR A 205 -12.58 -6.65 -10.24
N GLY A 206 -11.31 -6.42 -9.89
CA GLY A 206 -10.48 -7.36 -9.14
C GLY A 206 -10.01 -8.57 -9.94
N LEU A 207 -10.34 -8.66 -11.22
CA LEU A 207 -9.86 -9.68 -12.15
C LEU A 207 -8.40 -9.41 -12.54
N TYR A 208 -7.74 -10.34 -13.22
CA TYR A 208 -6.45 -10.05 -13.82
C TYR A 208 -6.56 -8.87 -14.78
N ASN A 209 -5.53 -8.02 -14.80
CA ASN A 209 -5.37 -7.06 -15.87
C ASN A 209 -4.78 -7.74 -17.12
N ARG A 210 -4.87 -7.09 -18.26
CA ARG A 210 -4.42 -7.61 -19.56
C ARG A 210 -2.98 -8.12 -19.53
N SER A 211 -2.05 -7.38 -18.91
CA SER A 211 -0.64 -7.74 -18.88
C SER A 211 -0.37 -9.00 -18.07
N HIS A 212 -0.96 -9.10 -16.88
CA HIS A 212 -0.82 -10.28 -16.03
C HIS A 212 -1.49 -11.51 -16.64
N PHE A 213 -2.68 -11.34 -17.21
CA PHE A 213 -3.37 -12.41 -17.94
C PHE A 213 -2.49 -13.00 -19.05
N GLN A 214 -1.88 -12.15 -19.89
CA GLN A 214 -0.99 -12.62 -20.96
C GLN A 214 0.21 -13.42 -20.44
N SER A 215 0.76 -13.02 -19.29
CA SER A 215 1.84 -13.76 -18.64
C SER A 215 1.39 -15.13 -18.14
N GLN A 216 0.23 -15.18 -17.44
CA GLN A 216 -0.34 -16.43 -16.92
C GLN A 216 -0.82 -17.35 -18.04
N ALA A 217 -1.44 -16.80 -19.08
CA ALA A 217 -1.89 -17.56 -20.23
C ALA A 217 -0.73 -18.27 -20.94
N ARG A 218 0.40 -17.59 -21.15
CA ARG A 218 1.62 -18.23 -21.72
C ARG A 218 2.08 -19.42 -20.89
N HIS A 219 2.05 -19.30 -19.57
CA HIS A 219 2.44 -20.39 -18.69
C HIS A 219 1.45 -21.56 -18.76
N ALA A 220 0.15 -21.29 -18.71
CA ALA A 220 -0.89 -22.31 -18.83
C ALA A 220 -0.84 -23.05 -20.19
N LEU A 221 -0.64 -22.32 -21.28
CA LEU A 221 -0.49 -22.87 -22.62
C LEU A 221 0.72 -23.80 -22.72
N ALA A 222 1.88 -23.41 -22.16
CA ALA A 222 3.07 -24.25 -22.16
C ALA A 222 2.86 -25.56 -21.40
N VAL A 223 2.04 -25.57 -20.36
CA VAL A 223 1.68 -26.80 -19.64
C VAL A 223 0.76 -27.66 -20.49
N CYS A 224 -0.30 -27.12 -21.06
CA CYS A 224 -1.27 -27.86 -21.88
C CYS A 224 -0.65 -28.41 -23.17
N GLU A 225 0.29 -27.69 -23.78
CA GLU A 225 1.03 -28.15 -24.96
C GLU A 225 1.84 -29.42 -24.68
N ARG A 226 2.50 -29.50 -23.50
CA ARG A 226 3.25 -30.71 -23.10
C ARG A 226 2.34 -31.93 -22.86
N THR A 227 1.14 -31.67 -22.37
CA THR A 227 0.16 -32.76 -22.07
C THR A 227 -0.80 -33.01 -23.22
N GLN A 228 -0.68 -32.29 -24.33
CA GLN A 228 -1.57 -32.36 -25.51
C GLN A 228 -3.03 -32.14 -25.14
N GLU A 229 -3.28 -31.32 -24.12
CA GLU A 229 -4.64 -31.02 -23.66
C GLU A 229 -5.23 -29.82 -24.43
N PRO A 230 -6.53 -29.84 -24.76
CA PRO A 230 -7.17 -28.77 -25.49
C PRO A 230 -7.28 -27.52 -24.63
N VAL A 231 -7.20 -26.36 -25.26
CA VAL A 231 -7.38 -25.06 -24.61
C VAL A 231 -8.36 -24.22 -25.42
N ALA A 232 -9.29 -23.55 -24.75
CA ALA A 232 -10.20 -22.63 -25.37
C ALA A 232 -10.05 -21.20 -24.81
N LEU A 233 -10.45 -20.23 -25.63
CA LEU A 233 -10.45 -18.81 -25.31
C LEU A 233 -11.87 -18.27 -25.47
N LEU A 234 -12.34 -17.49 -24.50
CA LEU A 234 -13.60 -16.77 -24.53
C LEU A 234 -13.33 -15.28 -24.52
N LEU A 235 -13.80 -14.54 -25.51
CA LEU A 235 -13.86 -13.09 -25.47
C LEU A 235 -15.31 -12.66 -25.27
N CYS A 236 -15.55 -11.86 -24.25
CA CYS A 236 -16.86 -11.40 -23.82
C CYS A 236 -16.94 -9.88 -23.89
N ASP A 237 -18.10 -9.35 -24.24
CA ASP A 237 -18.37 -7.91 -24.22
C ASP A 237 -19.80 -7.67 -23.71
N ILE A 238 -19.98 -6.62 -22.90
CA ILE A 238 -21.29 -6.24 -22.37
C ILE A 238 -22.08 -5.48 -23.42
N ASP A 239 -23.20 -6.04 -23.82
CA ASP A 239 -24.06 -5.46 -24.86
C ASP A 239 -24.58 -4.09 -24.43
N HIS A 240 -24.48 -3.11 -25.31
CA HIS A 240 -24.99 -1.75 -25.11
C HIS A 240 -24.43 -1.04 -23.85
N PHE A 241 -23.23 -1.39 -23.39
CA PHE A 241 -22.65 -0.81 -22.17
C PHE A 241 -22.55 0.72 -22.20
N LYS A 242 -22.23 1.30 -23.36
CA LYS A 242 -22.24 2.75 -23.53
C LYS A 242 -23.60 3.36 -23.20
N GLN A 243 -24.70 2.73 -23.63
CA GLN A 243 -26.05 3.21 -23.33
C GLN A 243 -26.36 3.15 -21.83
N VAL A 244 -25.85 2.14 -21.11
CA VAL A 244 -25.95 2.09 -19.64
C VAL A 244 -25.26 3.29 -19.00
N ASN A 245 -24.02 3.62 -19.44
CA ASN A 245 -23.30 4.78 -18.94
C ASN A 245 -24.02 6.11 -19.26
N ASP A 246 -24.51 6.24 -20.48
CA ASP A 246 -25.16 7.48 -20.95
C ASP A 246 -26.51 7.70 -20.21
N THR A 247 -27.22 6.62 -19.84
CA THR A 247 -28.52 6.68 -19.19
C THR A 247 -28.43 6.79 -17.67
N HIS A 248 -27.50 6.03 -17.04
CA HIS A 248 -27.47 5.84 -15.58
C HIS A 248 -26.18 6.41 -14.93
N GLY A 249 -25.25 6.94 -15.75
CA GLY A 249 -23.95 7.45 -15.29
C GLY A 249 -22.91 6.36 -15.08
N HIS A 250 -21.63 6.78 -15.09
CA HIS A 250 -20.48 5.89 -14.97
C HIS A 250 -20.43 5.07 -13.68
N ALA A 251 -20.96 5.61 -12.57
CA ALA A 251 -20.99 4.88 -11.31
C ALA A 251 -21.88 3.61 -11.38
N VAL A 252 -22.96 3.64 -12.15
CA VAL A 252 -23.81 2.47 -12.40
C VAL A 252 -23.14 1.51 -13.39
N GLY A 253 -22.49 2.05 -14.43
CA GLY A 253 -21.67 1.25 -15.33
C GLY A 253 -20.55 0.48 -14.60
N ASP A 254 -19.89 1.11 -13.64
CA ASP A 254 -18.88 0.45 -12.79
C ASP A 254 -19.48 -0.70 -11.99
N GLN A 255 -20.69 -0.53 -11.45
CA GLN A 255 -21.41 -1.62 -10.75
C GLN A 255 -21.79 -2.77 -11.69
N VAL A 256 -22.19 -2.46 -12.93
CA VAL A 256 -22.47 -3.48 -13.96
C VAL A 256 -21.21 -4.27 -14.29
N LEU A 257 -20.05 -3.60 -14.48
CA LEU A 257 -18.77 -4.27 -14.71
C LEU A 257 -18.38 -5.20 -13.55
N GLN A 258 -18.52 -4.73 -12.31
CA GLN A 258 -18.25 -5.53 -11.12
C GLN A 258 -19.17 -6.73 -10.99
N ALA A 259 -20.47 -6.55 -11.27
CA ALA A 259 -21.46 -7.63 -11.22
C ALA A 259 -21.16 -8.69 -12.30
N THR A 260 -20.90 -8.28 -13.54
CA THR A 260 -20.52 -9.17 -14.64
C THR A 260 -19.25 -9.95 -14.32
N ALA A 261 -18.21 -9.29 -13.82
CA ALA A 261 -16.96 -9.93 -13.39
C ALA A 261 -17.20 -11.00 -12.32
N LYS A 262 -18.06 -10.69 -11.34
CA LYS A 262 -18.43 -11.63 -10.27
C LYS A 262 -19.20 -12.83 -10.82
N ILE A 263 -20.17 -12.62 -11.70
CA ILE A 263 -20.95 -13.70 -12.32
C ILE A 263 -20.03 -14.60 -13.15
N MET A 264 -19.15 -14.03 -13.97
CA MET A 264 -18.16 -14.81 -14.72
C MET A 264 -17.28 -15.65 -13.79
N THR A 265 -16.70 -15.05 -12.74
CA THR A 265 -15.86 -15.78 -11.78
C THR A 265 -16.60 -16.93 -11.11
N GLN A 266 -17.88 -16.76 -10.75
CA GLN A 266 -18.70 -17.79 -10.10
C GLN A 266 -19.03 -18.96 -11.02
N ASN A 267 -19.04 -18.74 -12.33
CA ASN A 267 -19.37 -19.73 -13.36
C ASN A 267 -18.13 -20.36 -14.02
N MET A 268 -16.92 -19.99 -13.54
CA MET A 268 -15.65 -20.54 -14.02
C MET A 268 -15.00 -21.45 -12.97
N ARG A 269 -14.09 -22.33 -13.43
CA ARG A 269 -13.35 -23.25 -12.57
C ARG A 269 -12.13 -22.54 -11.96
N ALA A 270 -11.61 -23.05 -10.86
CA ALA A 270 -10.42 -22.51 -10.18
C ALA A 270 -9.15 -22.49 -11.07
N GLY A 271 -9.10 -23.34 -12.10
CA GLY A 271 -7.98 -23.40 -13.05
C GLY A 271 -8.13 -22.48 -14.27
N ASP A 272 -9.28 -21.85 -14.45
CA ASP A 272 -9.52 -20.94 -15.55
C ASP A 272 -8.91 -19.56 -15.24
N LEU A 273 -8.44 -18.87 -16.27
CA LEU A 273 -7.93 -17.51 -16.14
C LEU A 273 -8.97 -16.52 -16.67
N LEU A 274 -9.24 -15.47 -15.90
CA LEU A 274 -10.19 -14.42 -16.28
C LEU A 274 -9.58 -13.04 -16.08
N ALA A 275 -9.70 -12.19 -17.08
CA ALA A 275 -9.20 -10.82 -17.07
C ALA A 275 -10.23 -9.83 -17.57
N ARG A 276 -10.12 -8.59 -17.13
CA ARG A 276 -10.67 -7.45 -17.83
C ARG A 276 -9.71 -7.06 -18.94
N TRP A 277 -10.16 -7.23 -20.19
CA TRP A 277 -9.31 -7.07 -21.37
C TRP A 277 -9.32 -5.65 -21.93
N GLY A 278 -10.46 -4.99 -21.86
CA GLY A 278 -10.72 -3.63 -22.32
C GLY A 278 -11.66 -2.88 -21.38
N GLY A 279 -12.32 -1.85 -21.88
CA GLY A 279 -13.29 -1.06 -21.13
C GLY A 279 -14.46 -1.88 -20.58
N GLU A 280 -15.13 -2.59 -21.48
CA GLU A 280 -16.30 -3.44 -21.21
C GLU A 280 -16.08 -4.90 -21.64
N GLU A 281 -14.82 -5.22 -22.01
CA GLU A 281 -14.43 -6.54 -22.53
C GLU A 281 -13.75 -7.38 -21.46
N PHE A 282 -14.07 -8.68 -21.46
CA PHE A 282 -13.46 -9.70 -20.62
C PHE A 282 -12.87 -10.81 -21.47
N LEU A 283 -11.70 -11.30 -21.09
CA LEU A 283 -11.03 -12.42 -21.76
C LEU A 283 -10.81 -13.55 -20.78
N ALA A 284 -11.20 -14.76 -21.16
CA ALA A 284 -11.00 -15.95 -20.35
C ALA A 284 -10.22 -17.00 -21.14
N LEU A 285 -9.25 -17.67 -20.49
CA LEU A 285 -8.56 -18.85 -20.99
C LEU A 285 -9.02 -20.05 -20.16
N LEU A 286 -9.47 -21.09 -20.82
CA LEU A 286 -9.95 -22.33 -20.23
C LEU A 286 -8.97 -23.47 -20.57
N PRO A 287 -8.00 -23.78 -19.72
CA PRO A 287 -7.11 -24.92 -19.89
C PRO A 287 -7.90 -26.23 -19.82
N ARG A 288 -7.47 -27.25 -20.54
CA ARG A 288 -8.08 -28.60 -20.56
C ARG A 288 -9.56 -28.59 -20.96
N THR A 289 -9.90 -27.67 -21.85
CA THR A 289 -11.30 -27.47 -22.23
C THR A 289 -11.41 -27.48 -23.76
N SER A 290 -12.26 -28.36 -24.29
CA SER A 290 -12.55 -28.40 -25.72
C SER A 290 -13.38 -27.19 -26.17
N PRO A 291 -13.35 -26.81 -27.45
CA PRO A 291 -14.20 -25.71 -27.95
C PRO A 291 -15.69 -25.90 -27.64
N THR A 292 -16.19 -27.13 -27.70
CA THR A 292 -17.59 -27.46 -27.38
C THR A 292 -17.92 -27.20 -25.90
N ALA A 293 -17.03 -27.68 -24.99
CA ALA A 293 -17.20 -27.45 -23.55
C ALA A 293 -17.04 -25.97 -23.19
N ALA A 294 -16.22 -25.23 -23.95
CA ALA A 294 -16.09 -23.80 -23.77
C ALA A 294 -17.35 -23.03 -24.22
N LEU A 295 -18.00 -23.49 -25.29
CA LEU A 295 -19.26 -22.95 -25.75
C LEU A 295 -20.36 -23.11 -24.66
N GLU A 296 -20.44 -24.30 -24.04
CA GLU A 296 -21.37 -24.56 -22.94
C GLU A 296 -21.06 -23.65 -21.71
N ALA A 297 -19.79 -23.45 -21.43
CA ALA A 297 -19.38 -22.56 -20.32
C ALA A 297 -19.76 -21.10 -20.63
N ALA A 298 -19.54 -20.63 -21.84
CA ALA A 298 -19.90 -19.28 -22.27
C ALA A 298 -21.42 -19.07 -22.22
N GLU A 299 -22.21 -20.06 -22.70
CA GLU A 299 -23.67 -19.99 -22.68
C GLU A 299 -24.21 -19.93 -21.25
N ARG A 300 -23.70 -20.76 -20.34
CA ARG A 300 -24.04 -20.70 -18.92
C ARG A 300 -23.77 -19.33 -18.30
N ILE A 301 -22.64 -18.70 -18.66
CA ILE A 301 -22.31 -17.34 -18.17
C ILE A 301 -23.28 -16.33 -18.78
N ARG A 302 -23.57 -16.41 -20.08
CA ARG A 302 -24.51 -15.55 -20.77
C ARG A 302 -25.88 -15.57 -20.10
N GLU A 303 -26.41 -16.75 -19.89
CA GLU A 303 -27.70 -16.95 -19.19
C GLU A 303 -27.72 -16.41 -17.78
N ALA A 304 -26.62 -16.59 -17.04
CA ALA A 304 -26.47 -16.07 -15.67
C ALA A 304 -26.44 -14.52 -15.64
N VAL A 305 -25.80 -13.88 -16.64
CA VAL A 305 -25.82 -12.42 -16.77
C VAL A 305 -27.18 -11.91 -17.19
N GLU A 306 -27.86 -12.56 -18.17
CA GLU A 306 -29.22 -12.20 -18.64
C GLU A 306 -30.23 -12.27 -17.51
N ALA A 307 -30.13 -13.29 -16.66
CA ALA A 307 -31.06 -13.49 -15.51
C ALA A 307 -30.78 -12.48 -14.37
N PHE A 308 -29.61 -11.86 -14.35
CA PHE A 308 -29.20 -10.95 -13.27
C PHE A 308 -29.87 -9.58 -13.45
N THR A 309 -30.28 -8.99 -12.33
CA THR A 309 -30.83 -7.63 -12.27
C THR A 309 -30.05 -6.84 -11.22
N LEU A 310 -29.34 -5.81 -11.64
CA LEU A 310 -28.68 -4.87 -10.74
C LEU A 310 -29.72 -3.91 -10.15
N ARG A 311 -29.79 -3.83 -8.82
CA ARG A 311 -30.60 -2.84 -8.11
C ARG A 311 -29.70 -1.70 -7.65
N VAL A 312 -29.94 -0.51 -8.16
CA VAL A 312 -29.19 0.70 -7.78
C VAL A 312 -29.82 1.26 -6.50
N SER A 313 -29.05 1.27 -5.40
CA SER A 313 -29.57 1.59 -4.06
C SER A 313 -30.19 2.98 -3.94
N ASP A 314 -29.63 3.98 -4.64
CA ASP A 314 -30.02 5.38 -4.47
C ASP A 314 -31.29 5.78 -5.25
N THR A 315 -31.64 5.05 -6.30
CA THR A 315 -32.76 5.39 -7.22
C THR A 315 -33.84 4.31 -7.32
N ASN A 316 -33.67 3.17 -6.65
CA ASN A 316 -34.49 1.97 -6.80
C ASN A 316 -34.66 1.50 -8.27
N THR A 317 -33.75 1.96 -9.14
CA THR A 317 -33.72 1.62 -10.57
C THR A 317 -33.17 0.20 -10.73
N GLN A 318 -33.80 -0.56 -11.63
CA GLN A 318 -33.35 -1.89 -12.02
C GLN A 318 -32.64 -1.80 -13.38
N VAL A 319 -31.39 -2.24 -13.44
CA VAL A 319 -30.61 -2.29 -14.68
C VAL A 319 -30.38 -3.76 -15.05
N ARG A 320 -30.67 -4.10 -16.29
CA ARG A 320 -30.41 -5.41 -16.90
C ARG A 320 -29.48 -5.22 -18.07
N VAL A 321 -28.53 -6.12 -18.21
CA VAL A 321 -27.61 -6.18 -19.35
C VAL A 321 -27.51 -7.59 -19.87
N THR A 322 -27.11 -7.73 -21.11
CA THR A 322 -26.73 -9.00 -21.71
C THR A 322 -25.27 -8.96 -22.10
N VAL A 323 -24.70 -10.10 -22.45
CA VAL A 323 -23.33 -10.24 -22.92
C VAL A 323 -23.29 -11.07 -24.20
N SER A 324 -22.39 -10.71 -25.08
CA SER A 324 -22.06 -11.50 -26.26
C SER A 324 -20.68 -12.13 -26.11
N PHE A 325 -20.52 -13.34 -26.65
CA PHE A 325 -19.29 -14.08 -26.59
C PHE A 325 -18.81 -14.48 -27.99
N GLY A 326 -17.45 -14.43 -28.16
CA GLY A 326 -16.74 -15.17 -29.19
C GLY A 326 -15.89 -16.26 -28.55
N VAL A 327 -15.94 -17.47 -29.04
CA VAL A 327 -15.18 -18.63 -28.57
C VAL A 327 -14.19 -19.06 -29.63
N SER A 328 -12.95 -19.36 -29.24
CA SER A 328 -11.95 -19.93 -30.18
C SER A 328 -11.10 -21.00 -29.51
N SER A 329 -10.53 -21.90 -30.32
CA SER A 329 -9.51 -22.85 -29.89
C SER A 329 -8.12 -22.19 -29.83
N VAL A 330 -7.25 -22.64 -28.91
CA VAL A 330 -5.82 -22.25 -28.84
C VAL A 330 -4.97 -23.49 -29.03
N ARG A 331 -4.17 -23.53 -30.10
CA ARG A 331 -3.43 -24.74 -30.48
C ARG A 331 -1.95 -24.70 -30.06
N ARG A 332 -1.31 -23.51 -30.01
CA ARG A 332 0.12 -23.33 -29.71
C ARG A 332 0.36 -22.14 -28.82
N LEU A 333 1.55 -22.08 -28.23
CA LEU A 333 1.96 -21.00 -27.33
C LEU A 333 1.99 -19.62 -28.00
N ASP A 334 2.40 -19.59 -29.28
CA ASP A 334 2.44 -18.39 -30.12
C ASP A 334 1.10 -18.04 -30.77
N ASP A 335 0.10 -18.93 -30.64
CA ASP A 335 -1.25 -18.79 -31.24
C ASP A 335 -2.23 -17.98 -30.35
N LEU A 336 -1.80 -17.55 -29.14
CA LEU A 336 -2.71 -16.79 -28.25
C LEU A 336 -3.26 -15.52 -28.92
N GLN A 337 -2.42 -14.81 -29.68
CA GLN A 337 -2.82 -13.59 -30.38
C GLN A 337 -3.77 -13.92 -31.54
N ALA A 338 -3.47 -14.96 -32.30
CA ALA A 338 -4.31 -15.44 -33.38
C ALA A 338 -5.66 -15.97 -32.84
N ALA A 339 -5.63 -16.74 -31.75
CA ALA A 339 -6.86 -17.20 -31.09
C ALA A 339 -7.71 -16.03 -30.58
N THR A 340 -7.08 -14.99 -30.01
CA THR A 340 -7.81 -13.78 -29.59
C THR A 340 -8.44 -13.07 -30.79
N ALA A 341 -7.76 -12.99 -31.92
CA ALA A 341 -8.33 -12.39 -33.14
C ALA A 341 -9.49 -13.21 -33.70
N ARG A 342 -9.42 -14.56 -33.66
CA ARG A 342 -10.54 -15.42 -34.06
C ARG A 342 -11.74 -15.26 -33.10
N ALA A 343 -11.49 -15.20 -31.79
CA ALA A 343 -12.53 -14.93 -30.81
C ALA A 343 -13.19 -13.56 -31.02
N ASP A 344 -12.41 -12.55 -31.39
CA ASP A 344 -12.92 -11.20 -31.71
C ASP A 344 -13.84 -11.20 -32.93
N GLN A 345 -13.47 -11.90 -34.00
CA GLN A 345 -14.31 -12.08 -35.18
C GLN A 345 -15.63 -12.80 -34.83
N ALA A 346 -15.57 -13.84 -34.00
CA ALA A 346 -16.74 -14.56 -33.53
C ALA A 346 -17.62 -13.69 -32.63
N LEU A 347 -17.02 -12.86 -31.77
CA LEU A 347 -17.74 -11.89 -30.94
C LEU A 347 -18.43 -10.82 -31.80
N TYR A 348 -17.75 -10.34 -32.84
CA TYR A 348 -18.35 -9.43 -33.79
C TYR A 348 -19.58 -10.05 -34.47
N ALA A 349 -19.48 -11.31 -34.90
CA ALA A 349 -20.61 -12.06 -35.47
C ALA A 349 -21.74 -12.21 -34.45
N SER A 350 -21.46 -12.45 -33.17
CA SER A 350 -22.44 -12.45 -32.10
C SER A 350 -23.21 -11.13 -31.99
N LYS A 351 -22.46 -10.01 -32.04
CA LYS A 351 -23.04 -8.67 -31.96
C LYS A 351 -23.89 -8.32 -33.18
N ASP A 352 -23.42 -8.68 -34.38
CA ASP A 352 -24.09 -8.40 -35.66
C ASP A 352 -25.39 -9.21 -35.80
N ASN A 353 -25.41 -10.47 -35.34
CA ASN A 353 -26.59 -11.38 -35.41
C ASN A 353 -27.63 -11.12 -34.28
N GLY A 354 -27.56 -9.97 -33.59
CA GLY A 354 -28.59 -9.54 -32.62
C GLY A 354 -28.19 -9.62 -31.15
N ARG A 355 -26.91 -9.80 -30.84
CA ARG A 355 -26.33 -9.81 -29.47
C ARG A 355 -26.86 -10.93 -28.58
N ASN A 356 -26.55 -10.93 -27.30
CA ASN A 356 -26.98 -11.88 -26.29
C ASN A 356 -26.81 -13.32 -26.73
N ARG A 357 -25.65 -13.68 -27.26
CA ARG A 357 -25.33 -15.01 -27.79
C ARG A 357 -23.86 -15.36 -27.74
N VAL A 358 -23.62 -16.63 -27.99
CA VAL A 358 -22.27 -17.19 -28.12
C VAL A 358 -22.03 -17.65 -29.54
N THR A 359 -20.91 -17.27 -30.15
CA THR A 359 -20.49 -17.76 -31.48
C THR A 359 -19.13 -18.44 -31.35
N LEU A 360 -19.03 -19.65 -31.91
CA LEU A 360 -17.75 -20.35 -32.03
C LEU A 360 -17.05 -19.89 -33.32
N ALA A 361 -15.78 -19.53 -33.23
CA ALA A 361 -14.97 -19.24 -34.40
C ALA A 361 -14.79 -20.51 -35.24
N GLU A 362 -14.98 -20.38 -36.56
CA GLU A 362 -14.69 -21.47 -37.47
C GLU A 362 -13.17 -21.76 -37.49
N ASP A 363 -12.81 -23.04 -37.38
CA ASP A 363 -11.44 -23.49 -37.51
C ASP A 363 -11.04 -23.41 -38.99
N GLN A 364 -10.37 -22.31 -39.38
CA GLN A 364 -9.67 -22.25 -40.72
C GLN A 364 -8.31 -22.91 -40.66
#